data_b5f06fe1d8a0490fd7916e71a34794ab
#
_entry.id   b5f06fe1d8a0490fd7916e71a34794ab
#
_cell.length_a   1.000
_cell.length_b   1.000
_cell.length_c   1.000
_cell.angle_alpha   90.00
_cell.angle_beta   90.00
_cell.angle_gamma   90.00
#
_symmetry.space_group_name_H-M   'P 1'
#
loop_
_entity.id
_entity.type
_entity.pdbx_description
1 polymer ?
#
loop_
_entity_poly.entity_id
_entity_poly.type
_entity_poly.pdbx_seq_one_letter_code
_entity_poly.pdbx_strand_id
1 'polypeptide(L)'
;SDVYKRQVDKFGNAVSITTTINGAYGSKVVVEGAGFLLNNEMDDFSVKPGYPNMFGLVGGEANAIEPNKRMLSSMTPTIIEKDNNLYMVLGTPGGSTIITSVFQTILNVIDYGMGMQEAVDSKKFHHQWLPDVLVVEEKTLSDELNKELTDIGHKIVNRSSLGRMDCILINEDGSLDGGADKRGDNTALGY
;
A
#
# COMPACT_ATOMS: atom_id res chain seq x y z
N SER A 1 -5.89 5.11 13.00
CA SER A 1 -5.56 5.83 11.78
C SER A 1 -4.09 5.59 11.45
N ASP A 2 -3.82 5.22 10.22
CA ASP A 2 -2.46 4.99 9.76
C ASP A 2 -1.75 6.33 9.58
N VAL A 3 -0.46 6.38 9.93
CA VAL A 3 0.40 7.53 9.66
C VAL A 3 1.41 7.11 8.60
N TYR A 4 1.41 7.82 7.48
CA TYR A 4 2.39 7.62 6.42
C TYR A 4 3.14 8.91 6.18
N LYS A 5 4.44 8.79 6.02
CA LYS A 5 5.31 9.92 5.78
C LYS A 5 6.41 9.53 4.80
N ARG A 6 6.57 10.35 3.77
CA ARG A 6 7.65 10.25 2.79
C ARG A 6 8.36 11.60 2.80
N GLN A 7 9.64 11.57 3.04
CA GLN A 7 10.43 12.80 3.14
C GLN A 7 11.77 12.61 2.47
N VAL A 8 12.23 13.69 1.85
CA VAL A 8 13.62 13.86 1.41
C VAL A 8 14.05 15.21 1.90
N ASP A 9 15.18 15.29 2.59
CA ASP A 9 15.73 16.55 3.05
C ASP A 9 16.67 17.20 2.01
N LYS A 10 17.11 18.43 2.26
CA LYS A 10 18.02 19.16 1.38
C LYS A 10 19.41 18.51 1.21
N PHE A 11 19.73 17.50 2.00
CA PHE A 11 20.99 16.74 1.91
C PHE A 11 20.81 15.43 1.19
N GLY A 12 19.59 15.08 0.73
CA GLY A 12 19.27 13.83 0.08
C GLY A 12 18.98 12.67 1.04
N ASN A 13 18.87 12.92 2.35
CA ASN A 13 18.44 11.87 3.28
C ASN A 13 16.95 11.59 3.07
N ALA A 14 16.61 10.32 2.94
CA ALA A 14 15.24 9.86 2.65
C ALA A 14 14.63 9.08 3.81
N VAL A 15 13.34 9.29 4.04
CA VAL A 15 12.56 8.52 5.02
C VAL A 15 11.26 8.06 4.39
N SER A 16 10.99 6.75 4.51
CA SER A 16 9.70 6.15 4.18
C SER A 16 9.17 5.45 5.42
N ILE A 17 8.10 5.97 5.99
CA ILE A 17 7.46 5.43 7.20
C ILE A 17 5.99 5.11 6.93
N THR A 18 5.55 3.95 7.41
CA THR A 18 4.15 3.57 7.55
C THR A 18 3.94 3.05 8.96
N THR A 19 3.02 3.66 9.70
CA THR A 19 2.66 3.28 11.07
C THR A 19 1.16 3.02 11.12
N THR A 20 0.74 1.97 11.78
CA THR A 20 -0.67 1.56 11.81
C THR A 20 -1.06 1.04 13.19
N ILE A 21 -2.34 0.94 13.43
CA ILE A 21 -2.96 0.16 14.51
C ILE A 21 -3.76 -1.01 13.92
N ASN A 22 -3.40 -1.44 12.70
CA ASN A 22 -3.96 -2.44 11.80
C ASN A 22 -5.34 -2.01 11.24
N GLY A 23 -6.44 -2.22 11.90
CA GLY A 23 -7.76 -1.71 11.45
C GLY A 23 -7.88 -0.18 11.60
N ALA A 24 -8.77 0.46 10.85
CA ALA A 24 -8.97 1.92 10.84
C ALA A 24 -9.18 2.53 12.23
N TYR A 25 -9.74 1.76 13.17
CA TYR A 25 -9.93 2.12 14.57
C TYR A 25 -9.32 1.06 15.51
N GLY A 26 -8.33 0.31 15.05
CA GLY A 26 -7.71 -0.78 15.78
C GLY A 26 -8.72 -1.79 16.32
N SER A 27 -8.63 -2.12 17.60
CA SER A 27 -9.58 -2.99 18.29
C SER A 27 -10.93 -2.32 18.61
N LYS A 28 -11.10 -1.03 18.27
CA LYS A 28 -12.25 -0.17 18.65
C LYS A 28 -12.39 0.07 20.16
N VAL A 29 -11.36 -0.23 20.93
CA VAL A 29 -11.30 0.01 22.37
C VAL A 29 -10.54 1.32 22.62
N VAL A 30 -11.20 2.25 23.29
CA VAL A 30 -10.59 3.50 23.76
C VAL A 30 -10.05 3.27 25.16
N VAL A 31 -8.81 3.69 25.43
CA VAL A 31 -8.25 3.69 26.77
C VAL A 31 -8.80 4.90 27.54
N GLU A 32 -9.65 4.61 28.51
CA GLU A 32 -10.28 5.66 29.33
C GLU A 32 -9.21 6.45 30.10
N GLY A 33 -9.36 7.76 30.12
CA GLY A 33 -8.41 8.68 30.76
C GLY A 33 -7.14 8.99 29.95
N ALA A 34 -6.78 8.16 28.94
CA ALA A 34 -5.62 8.39 28.09
C ALA A 34 -5.98 8.89 26.67
N GLY A 35 -7.20 8.62 26.21
CA GLY A 35 -7.75 9.20 24.97
C GLY A 35 -7.20 8.61 23.68
N PHE A 36 -6.62 7.40 23.69
CA PHE A 36 -6.16 6.71 22.49
C PHE A 36 -6.85 5.36 22.27
N LEU A 37 -6.82 4.88 21.03
CA LEU A 37 -7.33 3.57 20.64
C LEU A 37 -6.25 2.49 20.79
N LEU A 38 -6.67 1.31 21.25
CA LEU A 38 -5.80 0.13 21.19
C LEU A 38 -5.76 -0.44 19.78
N ASN A 39 -4.60 -0.95 19.39
CA ASN A 39 -4.41 -1.64 18.12
C ASN A 39 -5.10 -3.02 18.10
N ASN A 40 -5.22 -3.62 16.94
CA ASN A 40 -5.59 -5.03 16.73
C ASN A 40 -4.53 -5.77 15.89
N GLU A 41 -3.26 -5.44 16.09
CA GLU A 41 -2.10 -5.95 15.34
C GLU A 41 -1.88 -7.48 15.52
N MET A 42 -2.50 -8.09 16.53
CA MET A 42 -2.44 -9.55 16.68
C MET A 42 -2.99 -10.30 15.45
N ASP A 43 -3.82 -9.64 14.62
CA ASP A 43 -4.33 -10.19 13.36
C ASP A 43 -3.27 -10.26 12.25
N ASP A 44 -2.12 -9.63 12.41
CA ASP A 44 -0.96 -9.78 11.52
C ASP A 44 -0.22 -11.10 11.74
N PHE A 45 -0.41 -11.75 12.89
CA PHE A 45 -0.05 -13.16 13.05
C PHE A 45 -1.04 -14.07 12.30
N SER A 46 -0.60 -15.29 12.00
CA SER A 46 -1.50 -16.39 11.68
C SER A 46 -2.18 -16.86 12.97
N VAL A 47 -3.22 -16.14 13.40
CA VAL A 47 -3.96 -16.46 14.65
C VAL A 47 -4.48 -17.90 14.60
N LYS A 48 -4.93 -18.33 13.41
CA LYS A 48 -5.27 -19.71 13.10
C LYS A 48 -4.67 -20.05 11.74
N PRO A 49 -3.52 -20.75 11.70
CA PRO A 49 -2.88 -21.14 10.45
C PRO A 49 -3.83 -21.83 9.48
N GLY A 50 -3.76 -21.46 8.20
CA GLY A 50 -4.67 -21.97 7.16
C GLY A 50 -6.04 -21.28 7.09
N TYR A 51 -6.31 -20.28 7.94
CA TYR A 51 -7.55 -19.49 7.92
C TYR A 51 -7.26 -18.03 7.58
N PRO A 52 -8.20 -17.35 6.90
CA PRO A 52 -8.03 -15.95 6.53
C PRO A 52 -8.09 -15.03 7.75
N ASN A 53 -7.27 -13.97 7.73
CA ASN A 53 -7.35 -12.83 8.64
C ASN A 53 -8.44 -11.82 8.17
N MET A 54 -8.54 -10.66 8.82
CA MET A 54 -9.53 -9.63 8.46
C MET A 54 -9.39 -9.08 7.03
N PHE A 55 -8.23 -9.24 6.40
CA PHE A 55 -7.97 -8.84 5.01
C PHE A 55 -8.11 -10.00 4.00
N GLY A 56 -8.56 -11.17 4.47
CA GLY A 56 -8.68 -12.36 3.65
C GLY A 56 -7.35 -13.07 3.37
N LEU A 57 -6.26 -12.67 4.02
CA LEU A 57 -4.95 -13.28 3.86
C LEU A 57 -4.84 -14.55 4.69
N VAL A 58 -4.39 -15.64 4.05
CA VAL A 58 -4.20 -16.95 4.68
C VAL A 58 -2.73 -17.11 5.06
N GLY A 59 -2.45 -17.13 6.36
CA GLY A 59 -1.10 -17.35 6.89
C GLY A 59 -0.85 -18.79 7.29
N GLY A 60 0.43 -19.17 7.38
CA GLY A 60 0.91 -20.50 7.79
C GLY A 60 1.51 -20.53 9.20
N GLU A 61 1.96 -21.72 9.62
CA GLU A 61 2.59 -21.99 10.93
C GLU A 61 3.81 -21.10 11.21
N ALA A 62 4.58 -20.74 10.17
CA ALA A 62 5.76 -19.88 10.33
C ALA A 62 5.47 -18.53 11.00
N ASN A 63 4.24 -18.02 10.84
CA ASN A 63 3.78 -16.78 11.45
C ASN A 63 2.76 -17.00 12.58
N ALA A 64 2.65 -18.20 13.12
CA ALA A 64 1.78 -18.49 14.27
C ALA A 64 2.22 -17.69 15.50
N ILE A 65 1.28 -17.44 16.40
CA ILE A 65 1.53 -16.71 17.66
C ILE A 65 2.43 -17.55 18.58
N GLU A 66 3.53 -16.94 19.04
CA GLU A 66 4.44 -17.53 20.02
C GLU A 66 4.95 -16.45 20.97
N PRO A 67 5.34 -16.80 22.22
CA PRO A 67 5.92 -15.85 23.14
C PRO A 67 7.22 -15.20 22.59
N ASN A 68 7.35 -13.89 22.72
CA ASN A 68 8.50 -13.09 22.26
C ASN A 68 8.70 -13.06 20.73
N LYS A 69 7.76 -13.58 19.94
CA LYS A 69 7.81 -13.55 18.50
C LYS A 69 7.20 -12.24 17.97
N ARG A 70 7.80 -11.69 16.92
CA ARG A 70 7.20 -10.60 16.14
C ARG A 70 6.38 -11.20 15.01
N MET A 71 5.19 -10.60 14.75
CA MET A 71 4.41 -10.87 13.55
C MET A 71 5.17 -10.39 12.31
N LEU A 72 4.78 -10.90 11.15
CA LEU A 72 5.20 -10.31 9.88
C LEU A 72 4.69 -8.85 9.79
N SER A 73 5.36 -8.03 9.00
CA SER A 73 4.85 -6.71 8.62
C SER A 73 4.07 -6.81 7.33
N SER A 74 2.83 -6.33 7.33
CA SER A 74 1.98 -6.23 6.14
C SER A 74 2.10 -4.87 5.44
N MET A 75 3.12 -4.09 5.78
CA MET A 75 3.38 -2.75 5.24
C MET A 75 4.63 -2.76 4.36
N THR A 76 4.64 -1.91 3.33
CA THR A 76 5.71 -1.83 2.34
C THR A 76 6.20 -0.38 2.16
N PRO A 77 6.73 0.29 3.21
CA PRO A 77 7.43 1.56 3.00
C PRO A 77 8.69 1.27 2.17
N THR A 78 8.85 1.99 1.05
CA THR A 78 9.84 1.65 0.04
C THR A 78 10.73 2.84 -0.30
N ILE A 79 12.03 2.59 -0.42
CA ILE A 79 13.02 3.50 -0.99
C ILE A 79 13.68 2.78 -2.15
N ILE A 80 13.80 3.45 -3.29
CA ILE A 80 14.44 2.91 -4.50
C ILE A 80 15.66 3.75 -4.83
N GLU A 81 16.75 3.08 -5.13
CA GLU A 81 17.96 3.66 -5.67
C GLU A 81 18.13 3.24 -7.13
N LYS A 82 18.64 4.16 -7.95
CA LYS A 82 19.06 3.94 -9.34
C LYS A 82 20.49 4.47 -9.49
N ASP A 83 21.39 3.63 -9.96
CA ASP A 83 22.81 3.99 -10.15
C ASP A 83 23.48 4.57 -8.88
N ASN A 84 23.18 3.97 -7.72
CA ASN A 84 23.61 4.39 -6.38
C ASN A 84 23.11 5.76 -5.92
N ASN A 85 22.08 6.30 -6.56
CA ASN A 85 21.44 7.54 -6.17
C ASN A 85 20.00 7.29 -5.74
N LEU A 86 19.51 8.08 -4.79
CA LEU A 86 18.10 8.05 -4.41
C LEU A 86 17.24 8.34 -5.66
N TYR A 87 16.24 7.50 -5.91
CA TYR A 87 15.38 7.63 -7.07
C TYR A 87 13.91 7.81 -6.68
N MET A 88 13.37 6.98 -5.79
CA MET A 88 11.99 7.11 -5.33
C MET A 88 11.83 6.81 -3.84
N VAL A 89 10.90 7.51 -3.19
CA VAL A 89 10.43 7.23 -1.83
C VAL A 89 8.92 7.07 -1.86
N LEU A 90 8.39 5.91 -1.51
CA LEU A 90 6.96 5.64 -1.70
C LEU A 90 6.37 4.69 -0.66
N GLY A 91 5.06 4.67 -0.62
CA GLY A 91 4.28 3.77 0.22
C GLY A 91 2.82 4.23 0.32
N THR A 92 2.00 3.39 0.94
CA THR A 92 0.55 3.57 1.03
C THR A 92 -0.01 2.82 2.23
N PRO A 93 -1.16 3.19 2.77
CA PRO A 93 -2.03 2.28 3.51
C PRO A 93 -2.81 1.39 2.54
N GLY A 94 -3.52 0.38 3.06
CA GLY A 94 -4.45 -0.39 2.23
C GLY A 94 -4.55 -1.87 2.56
N GLY A 95 -4.03 -2.32 3.69
CA GLY A 95 -4.01 -3.73 4.07
C GLY A 95 -3.31 -4.58 3.01
N SER A 96 -3.92 -5.66 2.55
CA SER A 96 -3.35 -6.55 1.53
C SER A 96 -3.05 -5.88 0.18
N THR A 97 -3.69 -4.75 -0.13
CA THR A 97 -3.50 -4.03 -1.40
C THR A 97 -2.23 -3.16 -1.42
N ILE A 98 -1.54 -3.00 -0.29
CA ILE A 98 -0.33 -2.17 -0.18
C ILE A 98 0.74 -2.63 -1.17
N ILE A 99 1.08 -3.91 -1.18
CA ILE A 99 2.15 -4.48 -2.03
C ILE A 99 1.86 -4.20 -3.51
N THR A 100 0.66 -4.50 -3.97
CA THR A 100 0.29 -4.34 -5.38
C THR A 100 0.17 -2.88 -5.79
N SER A 101 -0.27 -1.99 -4.89
CA SER A 101 -0.33 -0.55 -5.16
C SER A 101 1.07 0.06 -5.30
N VAL A 102 1.99 -0.28 -4.39
CA VAL A 102 3.39 0.15 -4.46
C VAL A 102 4.04 -0.36 -5.74
N PHE A 103 3.89 -1.65 -6.05
CA PHE A 103 4.47 -2.27 -7.23
C PHE A 103 3.99 -1.60 -8.53
N GLN A 104 2.67 -1.41 -8.70
CA GLN A 104 2.11 -0.76 -9.89
C GLN A 104 2.59 0.68 -10.04
N THR A 105 2.68 1.43 -8.94
CA THR A 105 3.18 2.82 -8.99
C THR A 105 4.64 2.87 -9.43
N ILE A 106 5.48 1.91 -9.00
CA ILE A 106 6.86 1.78 -9.44
C ILE A 106 6.93 1.51 -10.95
N LEU A 107 6.15 0.54 -11.44
CA LEU A 107 6.11 0.21 -12.87
C LEU A 107 5.61 1.38 -13.72
N ASN A 108 4.62 2.12 -13.23
CA ASN A 108 4.10 3.29 -13.93
C ASN A 108 5.19 4.34 -14.18
N VAL A 109 6.09 4.53 -13.23
CA VAL A 109 7.23 5.45 -13.41
C VAL A 109 8.32 4.82 -14.28
N ILE A 110 8.75 3.59 -13.98
CA ILE A 110 9.94 2.98 -14.61
C ILE A 110 9.65 2.51 -16.03
N ASP A 111 8.56 1.79 -16.24
CA ASP A 111 8.26 1.13 -17.52
C ASP A 111 7.39 2.00 -18.44
N TYR A 112 6.50 2.82 -17.85
CA TYR A 112 5.59 3.67 -18.62
C TYR A 112 5.98 5.14 -18.65
N GLY A 113 7.03 5.56 -17.92
CA GLY A 113 7.59 6.92 -17.96
C GLY A 113 6.64 7.99 -17.39
N MET A 114 5.72 7.62 -16.53
CA MET A 114 4.77 8.56 -15.91
C MET A 114 5.47 9.46 -14.90
N GLY A 115 5.05 10.73 -14.83
CA GLY A 115 5.39 11.62 -13.71
C GLY A 115 4.79 11.11 -12.40
N MET A 116 5.33 11.58 -11.25
CA MET A 116 4.96 11.01 -9.96
C MET A 116 3.45 11.14 -9.64
N GLN A 117 2.87 12.32 -9.88
CA GLN A 117 1.44 12.51 -9.61
C GLN A 117 0.55 11.67 -10.53
N GLU A 118 0.92 11.52 -11.81
CA GLU A 118 0.21 10.68 -12.77
C GLU A 118 0.25 9.20 -12.35
N ALA A 119 1.42 8.70 -11.96
CA ALA A 119 1.62 7.34 -11.48
C ALA A 119 0.79 7.04 -10.21
N VAL A 120 0.71 8.00 -9.29
CA VAL A 120 -0.11 7.91 -8.06
C VAL A 120 -1.60 7.89 -8.39
N ASP A 121 -2.07 8.77 -9.28
CA ASP A 121 -3.48 8.90 -9.67
C ASP A 121 -3.98 7.77 -10.56
N SER A 122 -3.07 7.01 -11.19
CA SER A 122 -3.39 5.89 -12.07
C SER A 122 -4.26 4.86 -11.35
N LYS A 123 -5.22 4.31 -12.08
CA LYS A 123 -6.12 3.26 -11.59
C LYS A 123 -5.34 2.00 -11.26
N LYS A 124 -5.80 1.31 -10.22
CA LYS A 124 -5.11 0.14 -9.68
C LYS A 124 -5.98 -1.10 -9.73
N PHE A 125 -5.31 -2.24 -9.73
CA PHE A 125 -5.95 -3.54 -9.56
C PHE A 125 -5.18 -4.36 -8.52
N HIS A 126 -5.81 -5.43 -8.01
CA HIS A 126 -5.24 -6.26 -6.95
C HIS A 126 -5.70 -7.70 -7.07
N HIS A 127 -4.78 -8.63 -6.88
CA HIS A 127 -5.05 -10.05 -6.70
C HIS A 127 -4.12 -10.59 -5.62
N GLN A 128 -4.67 -11.40 -4.70
CA GLN A 128 -3.90 -11.91 -3.55
C GLN A 128 -3.96 -13.43 -3.40
N TRP A 129 -4.23 -14.16 -4.51
CA TRP A 129 -4.42 -15.60 -4.56
C TRP A 129 -5.73 -16.05 -3.88
N LEU A 130 -5.93 -15.79 -2.60
CA LEU A 130 -7.17 -16.06 -1.86
C LEU A 130 -7.67 -14.77 -1.18
N PRO A 131 -8.96 -14.40 -1.37
CA PRO A 131 -9.91 -15.03 -2.30
C PRO A 131 -9.45 -14.89 -3.75
N ASP A 132 -9.76 -15.88 -4.59
CA ASP A 132 -9.42 -15.90 -6.02
C ASP A 132 -10.35 -14.95 -6.79
N VAL A 133 -10.04 -13.66 -6.68
CA VAL A 133 -10.76 -12.57 -7.33
C VAL A 133 -9.79 -11.48 -7.78
N LEU A 134 -10.03 -10.92 -8.95
CA LEU A 134 -9.35 -9.71 -9.42
C LEU A 134 -10.14 -8.49 -8.97
N VAL A 135 -9.62 -7.77 -8.00
CA VAL A 135 -10.20 -6.51 -7.53
C VAL A 135 -9.69 -5.39 -8.39
N VAL A 136 -10.57 -4.57 -8.95
CA VAL A 136 -10.21 -3.45 -9.83
C VAL A 136 -10.91 -2.16 -9.38
N GLU A 137 -10.27 -1.03 -9.54
CA GLU A 137 -10.96 0.25 -9.40
C GLU A 137 -11.92 0.46 -10.57
N GLU A 138 -12.97 1.21 -10.34
CA GLU A 138 -13.94 1.53 -11.38
C GLU A 138 -13.27 2.16 -12.62
N LYS A 139 -13.60 1.68 -13.80
CA LYS A 139 -13.05 2.13 -15.08
C LYS A 139 -11.53 1.85 -15.25
N THR A 140 -10.99 0.86 -14.57
CA THR A 140 -9.62 0.37 -14.80
C THR A 140 -9.55 -0.45 -16.09
N LEU A 141 -10.54 -1.30 -16.31
CA LEU A 141 -10.60 -2.20 -17.46
C LEU A 141 -11.56 -1.62 -18.52
N SER A 142 -11.19 -1.76 -19.80
CA SER A 142 -12.15 -1.61 -20.90
C SER A 142 -13.16 -2.76 -20.87
N ASP A 143 -14.31 -2.59 -21.52
CA ASP A 143 -15.33 -3.65 -21.62
C ASP A 143 -14.76 -4.89 -22.32
N GLU A 144 -13.90 -4.71 -23.32
CA GLU A 144 -13.22 -5.76 -24.05
C GLU A 144 -12.27 -6.55 -23.11
N LEU A 145 -11.37 -5.86 -22.40
CA LEU A 145 -10.42 -6.50 -21.48
C LEU A 145 -11.16 -7.18 -20.31
N ASN A 146 -12.23 -6.58 -19.80
CA ASN A 146 -13.07 -7.20 -18.77
C ASN A 146 -13.67 -8.51 -19.27
N LYS A 147 -14.18 -8.53 -20.52
CA LYS A 147 -14.69 -9.74 -21.13
C LYS A 147 -13.60 -10.80 -21.31
N GLU A 148 -12.45 -10.43 -21.86
CA GLU A 148 -11.33 -11.36 -22.08
C GLU A 148 -10.87 -12.02 -20.76
N LEU A 149 -10.68 -11.21 -19.70
CA LEU A 149 -10.29 -11.72 -18.39
C LEU A 149 -11.36 -12.65 -17.79
N THR A 150 -12.63 -12.34 -17.99
CA THR A 150 -13.75 -13.18 -17.54
C THR A 150 -13.79 -14.49 -18.32
N ASP A 151 -13.60 -14.44 -19.64
CA ASP A 151 -13.61 -15.64 -20.51
C ASP A 151 -12.50 -16.64 -20.15
N ILE A 152 -11.33 -16.18 -19.67
CA ILE A 152 -10.26 -17.04 -19.17
C ILE A 152 -10.41 -17.45 -17.70
N GLY A 153 -11.51 -17.05 -17.04
CA GLY A 153 -11.93 -17.55 -15.73
C GLY A 153 -11.72 -16.62 -14.55
N HIS A 154 -11.24 -15.38 -14.75
CA HIS A 154 -11.12 -14.42 -13.64
C HIS A 154 -12.50 -13.94 -13.15
N LYS A 155 -12.67 -13.90 -11.84
CA LYS A 155 -13.78 -13.20 -11.19
C LYS A 155 -13.36 -11.77 -10.89
N ILE A 156 -14.05 -10.81 -11.52
CA ILE A 156 -13.73 -9.38 -11.38
C ILE A 156 -14.66 -8.74 -10.35
N VAL A 157 -14.10 -8.00 -9.42
CA VAL A 157 -14.80 -7.26 -8.37
C VAL A 157 -14.40 -5.80 -8.43
N ASN A 158 -15.36 -4.91 -8.60
CA ASN A 158 -15.12 -3.48 -8.58
C ASN A 158 -15.01 -2.94 -7.15
N ARG A 159 -14.08 -2.00 -6.94
CA ARG A 159 -13.87 -1.28 -5.70
C ARG A 159 -13.68 0.20 -5.98
N SER A 160 -14.13 1.05 -5.07
CA SER A 160 -14.03 2.52 -5.26
C SER A 160 -12.57 3.03 -5.24
N SER A 161 -11.71 2.40 -4.44
CA SER A 161 -10.30 2.79 -4.34
C SER A 161 -9.40 1.65 -3.85
N LEU A 162 -8.15 1.65 -4.31
CA LEU A 162 -7.08 0.75 -3.88
C LEU A 162 -5.85 1.57 -3.46
N GLY A 163 -5.50 1.49 -2.17
CA GLY A 163 -4.42 2.28 -1.60
C GLY A 163 -4.71 3.78 -1.53
N ARG A 164 -3.74 4.52 -1.01
CA ARG A 164 -3.64 6.00 -1.02
C ARG A 164 -2.16 6.33 -0.99
N MET A 165 -1.57 6.45 -2.17
CA MET A 165 -0.12 6.59 -2.32
C MET A 165 0.38 7.96 -1.87
N ASP A 166 1.50 7.96 -1.13
CA ASP A 166 2.34 9.12 -0.92
C ASP A 166 3.73 8.82 -1.45
N CYS A 167 4.20 9.63 -2.39
CA CYS A 167 5.40 9.32 -3.15
C CYS A 167 6.24 10.57 -3.42
N ILE A 168 7.55 10.36 -3.57
CA ILE A 168 8.51 11.35 -4.06
C ILE A 168 9.34 10.68 -5.13
N LEU A 169 9.48 11.33 -6.28
CA LEU A 169 10.41 10.99 -7.35
C LEU A 169 11.52 12.02 -7.38
N ILE A 170 12.74 11.56 -7.54
CA ILE A 170 13.91 12.42 -7.74
C ILE A 170 14.21 12.45 -9.23
N ASN A 171 14.11 13.62 -9.85
CA ASN A 171 14.37 13.84 -11.26
C ASN A 171 15.87 13.90 -11.56
N GLU A 172 16.24 13.77 -12.82
CA GLU A 172 17.65 13.82 -13.26
C GLU A 172 18.35 15.15 -12.95
N ASP A 173 17.60 16.25 -12.88
CA ASP A 173 18.11 17.57 -12.50
C ASP A 173 18.20 17.78 -10.98
N GLY A 174 17.85 16.76 -10.19
CA GLY A 174 17.83 16.78 -8.72
C GLY A 174 16.59 17.42 -8.12
N SER A 175 15.63 17.87 -8.91
CA SER A 175 14.34 18.36 -8.41
C SER A 175 13.50 17.21 -7.85
N LEU A 176 12.63 17.53 -6.89
CA LEU A 176 11.75 16.57 -6.24
C LEU A 176 10.33 16.73 -6.78
N ASP A 177 9.76 15.63 -7.29
CA ASP A 177 8.39 15.57 -7.76
C ASP A 177 7.54 14.79 -6.75
N GLY A 178 6.62 15.48 -6.09
CA GLY A 178 5.76 14.90 -5.05
C GLY A 178 4.43 14.42 -5.61
N GLY A 179 4.04 13.19 -5.30
CA GLY A 179 2.73 12.62 -5.61
C GLY A 179 1.88 12.42 -4.38
N ALA A 180 0.74 13.12 -4.30
CA ALA A 180 -0.25 12.99 -3.23
C ALA A 180 -1.57 12.44 -3.79
N ASP A 181 -2.04 11.32 -3.23
CA ASP A 181 -3.17 10.56 -3.77
C ASP A 181 -4.51 11.25 -3.51
N LYS A 182 -5.27 11.49 -4.58
CA LYS A 182 -6.62 12.07 -4.54
C LYS A 182 -7.68 11.18 -3.87
N ARG A 183 -7.35 9.90 -3.59
CA ARG A 183 -8.24 8.97 -2.88
C ARG A 183 -8.35 9.28 -1.39
N GLY A 184 -7.54 10.21 -0.88
CA GLY A 184 -7.54 10.67 0.51
C GLY A 184 -7.19 12.15 0.63
N ASP A 185 -6.97 12.62 1.87
CA ASP A 185 -6.59 14.00 2.19
C ASP A 185 -5.06 14.18 2.18
N ASN A 186 -4.38 13.52 1.25
CA ASN A 186 -2.94 13.52 1.16
C ASN A 186 -2.44 14.86 0.59
N THR A 187 -1.25 15.30 1.01
CA THR A 187 -0.65 16.55 0.56
C THR A 187 0.84 16.36 0.32
N ALA A 188 1.33 16.87 -0.81
CA ALA A 188 2.75 17.00 -1.10
C ALA A 188 3.16 18.48 -0.91
N LEU A 189 4.23 18.71 -0.15
CA LEU A 189 4.79 20.03 0.11
C LEU A 189 6.29 20.02 -0.18
N GLY A 190 6.76 21.04 -0.85
CA GLY A 190 8.17 21.26 -1.15
C GLY A 190 8.77 22.42 -0.33
N TYR A 191 10.08 22.59 -0.44
CA TYR A 191 10.88 23.70 0.13
C TYR A 191 11.72 24.36 -0.96
#